data_117e914a223832b8f3a600227e1fa289
#
_entry.id   117e914a223832b8f3a600227e1fa289
#
_cell.length_a   1.000
_cell.length_b   1.000
_cell.length_c   1.000
_cell.angle_alpha   90.00
_cell.angle_beta   90.00
_cell.angle_gamma   90.00
#
_symmetry.space_group_name_H-M   'P 1'
#
loop_
_entity.id
_entity.type
_entity.pdbx_description
1 polymer ?
#
loop_
_entity_poly.entity_id
_entity_poly.type
_entity_poly.pdbx_seq_one_letter_code
_entity_poly.pdbx_strand_id
1 'polypeptide(L)'
;MLLLNFNSHKMKIEVSNGEIIDKLTIIQIKLERIKNKVKQANLQKEYNELINASSSIIGTSDPLFKSLYDVNSELWDIEDHIRDLERKKDFGNDFISTARAVYVKNDKRSELKREINIKTSSGLIEEKSYEKY
;
A
#
# COMPACT_ATOMS: atom_id res chain seq x y z
N MET A 1 -8.63 -35.76 -11.08
CA MET A 1 -7.61 -35.59 -12.12
C MET A 1 -7.56 -34.19 -12.69
N LEU A 2 -8.64 -33.73 -13.27
CA LEU A 2 -8.71 -32.37 -13.82
C LEU A 2 -8.58 -31.30 -12.75
N LEU A 3 -8.98 -31.59 -11.53
CA LEU A 3 -8.89 -30.65 -10.39
C LEU A 3 -7.46 -30.26 -10.03
N LEU A 4 -6.47 -31.07 -10.35
CA LEU A 4 -5.07 -30.78 -10.09
C LEU A 4 -4.54 -29.59 -10.91
N ASN A 5 -5.17 -29.29 -12.01
CA ASN A 5 -4.74 -28.22 -12.88
C ASN A 5 -5.12 -26.82 -12.39
N PHE A 6 -6.12 -26.70 -11.51
CA PHE A 6 -6.52 -25.41 -10.98
C PHE A 6 -5.47 -24.76 -10.09
N ASN A 7 -4.69 -25.57 -9.38
CA ASN A 7 -3.65 -25.08 -8.48
C ASN A 7 -2.32 -24.78 -9.19
N SER A 8 -2.19 -25.15 -10.46
CA SER A 8 -0.96 -24.91 -11.22
C SER A 8 -0.89 -23.51 -11.86
N HIS A 9 -2.00 -22.76 -11.86
CA HIS A 9 -2.07 -21.43 -12.46
C HIS A 9 -1.61 -20.33 -11.50
N LYS A 10 -0.34 -20.42 -11.08
CA LYS A 10 0.31 -19.34 -10.34
C LYS A 10 1.00 -18.40 -11.32
N MET A 11 0.58 -17.15 -11.34
CA MET A 11 1.22 -16.13 -12.15
C MET A 11 2.15 -15.32 -11.27
N LYS A 12 3.36 -15.11 -11.75
CA LYS A 12 4.33 -14.20 -11.13
C LYS A 12 4.64 -13.09 -12.11
N ILE A 13 4.73 -11.88 -11.61
CA ILE A 13 5.16 -10.72 -12.39
C ILE A 13 6.27 -10.01 -11.63
N GLU A 14 7.14 -9.34 -12.37
CA GLU A 14 8.10 -8.42 -11.77
C GLU A 14 7.42 -7.10 -11.45
N VAL A 15 7.76 -6.55 -10.30
CA VAL A 15 7.28 -5.24 -9.84
C VAL A 15 8.47 -4.43 -9.34
N SER A 16 8.30 -3.11 -9.25
CA SER A 16 9.34 -2.26 -8.67
C SER A 16 9.55 -2.54 -7.19
N ASN A 17 10.74 -2.24 -6.69
CA ASN A 17 11.05 -2.39 -5.27
C ASN A 17 10.14 -1.51 -4.39
N GLY A 18 9.84 -0.30 -4.84
CA GLY A 18 8.90 0.59 -4.14
C GLY A 18 7.51 -0.01 -4.01
N GLU A 19 7.04 -0.74 -5.04
CA GLU A 19 5.76 -1.44 -5.00
C GLU A 19 5.73 -2.55 -3.95
N ILE A 20 6.80 -3.31 -3.83
CA ILE A 20 6.93 -4.39 -2.82
C ILE A 20 6.89 -3.81 -1.41
N ILE A 21 7.65 -2.76 -1.15
CA ILE A 21 7.70 -2.12 0.16
C ILE A 21 6.36 -1.45 0.51
N ASP A 22 5.74 -0.78 -0.45
CA ASP A 22 4.42 -0.18 -0.28
C ASP A 22 3.39 -1.26 0.13
N LYS A 23 3.36 -2.36 -0.59
CA LYS A 23 2.46 -3.48 -0.29
C LYS A 23 2.72 -4.06 1.11
N LEU A 24 3.97 -4.17 1.51
CA LEU A 24 4.31 -4.65 2.86
C LEU A 24 3.78 -3.71 3.95
N THR A 25 3.95 -2.40 3.78
CA THR A 25 3.40 -1.42 4.75
C THR A 25 1.88 -1.52 4.85
N ILE A 26 1.20 -1.68 3.71
CA ILE A 26 -0.26 -1.79 3.68
C ILE A 26 -0.73 -3.07 4.38
N ILE A 27 -0.07 -4.21 4.16
CA ILE A 27 -0.42 -5.47 4.82
C ILE A 27 -0.18 -5.37 6.32
N GLN A 28 0.88 -4.71 6.75
CA GLN A 28 1.16 -4.47 8.16
C GLN A 28 0.04 -3.64 8.81
N ILE A 29 -0.41 -2.58 8.15
CA ILE A 29 -1.54 -1.76 8.61
C ILE A 29 -2.82 -2.62 8.70
N LYS A 30 -3.10 -3.43 7.69
CA LYS A 30 -4.26 -4.33 7.69
C LYS A 30 -4.21 -5.33 8.83
N LEU A 31 -3.06 -5.91 9.12
CA LEU A 31 -2.87 -6.82 10.26
C LEU A 31 -3.15 -6.14 11.60
N GLU A 32 -2.78 -4.88 11.74
CA GLU A 32 -3.01 -4.10 12.95
C GLU A 32 -4.49 -3.71 13.13
N ARG A 33 -5.21 -3.45 12.04
CA ARG A 33 -6.54 -2.84 12.05
C ARG A 33 -7.69 -3.79 11.77
N ILE A 34 -7.49 -4.85 11.01
CA ILE A 34 -8.52 -5.84 10.67
C ILE A 34 -8.47 -6.99 11.66
N LYS A 35 -9.56 -7.20 12.41
CA LYS A 35 -9.61 -8.18 13.51
C LYS A 35 -10.34 -9.49 13.16
N ASN A 36 -10.90 -9.61 11.96
CA ASN A 36 -11.55 -10.84 11.51
C ASN A 36 -10.51 -11.97 11.36
N LYS A 37 -10.76 -13.11 11.99
CA LYS A 37 -9.80 -14.23 12.06
C LYS A 37 -9.46 -14.83 10.70
N VAL A 38 -10.43 -14.96 9.80
CA VAL A 38 -10.21 -15.49 8.45
C VAL A 38 -9.33 -14.52 7.64
N LYS A 39 -9.65 -13.23 7.70
CA LYS A 39 -8.85 -12.20 7.06
C LYS A 39 -7.45 -12.11 7.64
N GLN A 40 -7.31 -12.22 8.96
CA GLN A 40 -6.01 -12.23 9.63
C GLN A 40 -5.11 -13.38 9.12
N ALA A 41 -5.66 -14.57 8.95
CA ALA A 41 -4.91 -15.72 8.44
C ALA A 41 -4.41 -15.47 7.02
N ASN A 42 -5.25 -14.92 6.15
CA ASN A 42 -4.87 -14.57 4.78
C ASN A 42 -3.79 -13.48 4.76
N LEU A 43 -3.96 -12.46 5.57
CA LEU A 43 -2.99 -11.37 5.69
C LEU A 43 -1.64 -11.84 6.23
N GLN A 44 -1.64 -12.71 7.23
CA GLN A 44 -0.41 -13.25 7.79
C GLN A 44 0.37 -14.07 6.77
N LYS A 45 -0.32 -14.87 5.97
CA LYS A 45 0.30 -15.63 4.88
C LYS A 45 0.96 -14.70 3.86
N GLU A 46 0.25 -13.67 3.43
CA GLU A 46 0.76 -12.68 2.49
C GLU A 46 1.94 -11.89 3.07
N TYR A 47 1.85 -11.50 4.34
CA TYR A 47 2.94 -10.83 5.05
C TYR A 47 4.21 -11.70 5.07
N ASN A 48 4.08 -12.97 5.42
CA ASN A 48 5.21 -13.88 5.50
C ASN A 48 5.93 -14.05 4.16
N GLU A 49 5.18 -14.07 3.07
CA GLU A 49 5.77 -14.13 1.72
C GLU A 49 6.51 -12.83 1.37
N LEU A 50 5.94 -11.69 1.71
CA LEU A 50 6.50 -10.38 1.36
C LEU A 50 7.68 -9.99 2.23
N ILE A 51 7.69 -10.31 3.51
CA ILE A 51 8.77 -9.90 4.43
C ILE A 51 10.12 -10.51 4.01
N ASN A 52 10.11 -11.74 3.52
CA ASN A 52 11.32 -12.39 3.03
C ASN A 52 11.88 -11.69 1.78
N ALA A 53 11.01 -11.32 0.85
CA ALA A 53 11.41 -10.58 -0.35
C ALA A 53 11.89 -9.16 -0.01
N SER A 54 11.18 -8.47 0.89
CA SER A 54 11.47 -7.07 1.23
C SER A 54 12.75 -6.88 2.02
N SER A 55 13.16 -7.87 2.81
CA SER A 55 14.35 -7.76 3.66
C SER A 55 15.64 -7.58 2.84
N SER A 56 15.65 -8.04 1.60
CA SER A 56 16.77 -7.83 0.67
C SER A 56 16.73 -6.45 -0.02
N ILE A 57 15.64 -5.71 0.13
CA ILE A 57 15.47 -4.37 -0.46
C ILE A 57 15.85 -3.30 0.54
N ILE A 58 15.03 -3.14 1.59
CA ILE A 58 15.30 -2.26 2.74
C ILE A 58 14.72 -2.88 4.00
N GLY A 59 15.28 -2.54 5.15
CA GLY A 59 14.77 -2.99 6.45
C GLY A 59 13.56 -2.16 6.91
N THR A 60 12.79 -2.70 7.83
CA THR A 60 11.62 -2.03 8.43
C THR A 60 12.00 -0.84 9.31
N SER A 61 13.26 -0.72 9.69
CA SER A 61 13.80 0.43 10.44
C SER A 61 14.29 1.57 9.53
N ASP A 62 14.30 1.36 8.21
CA ASP A 62 14.70 2.40 7.27
C ASP A 62 13.73 3.58 7.32
N PRO A 63 14.22 4.84 7.33
CA PRO A 63 13.33 6.01 7.34
C PRO A 63 12.33 6.06 6.19
N LEU A 64 12.67 5.56 5.00
CA LEU A 64 11.75 5.49 3.87
C LEU A 64 10.62 4.51 4.11
N PHE A 65 10.92 3.35 4.72
CA PHE A 65 9.88 2.39 5.12
C PHE A 65 8.91 3.05 6.08
N LYS A 66 9.44 3.69 7.12
CA LYS A 66 8.61 4.36 8.13
C LYS A 66 7.75 5.47 7.53
N SER A 67 8.31 6.31 6.67
CA SER A 67 7.58 7.39 6.01
C SER A 67 6.45 6.86 5.13
N LEU A 68 6.69 5.76 4.41
CA LEU A 68 5.67 5.11 3.58
C LEU A 68 4.57 4.47 4.43
N TYR A 69 4.94 3.82 5.53
CA TYR A 69 3.99 3.30 6.51
C TYR A 69 3.09 4.42 7.06
N ASP A 70 3.69 5.54 7.44
CA ASP A 70 2.96 6.69 8.01
C ASP A 70 1.97 7.26 7.00
N VAL A 71 2.40 7.49 5.76
CA VAL A 71 1.52 8.02 4.70
C VAL A 71 0.38 7.05 4.36
N ASN A 72 0.64 5.76 4.35
CA ASN A 72 -0.39 4.76 4.11
C ASN A 72 -1.37 4.65 5.29
N SER A 73 -0.90 4.86 6.52
CA SER A 73 -1.77 4.94 7.70
C SER A 73 -2.68 6.16 7.64
N GLU A 74 -2.15 7.31 7.23
CA GLU A 74 -2.96 8.51 7.02
C GLU A 74 -4.00 8.31 5.91
N LEU A 75 -3.62 7.67 4.81
CA LEU A 75 -4.56 7.34 3.74
C LEU A 75 -5.67 6.40 4.20
N TRP A 76 -5.36 5.46 5.06
CA TRP A 76 -6.37 4.59 5.65
C TRP A 76 -7.41 5.40 6.41
N ASP A 77 -6.96 6.30 7.28
CA ASP A 77 -7.85 7.16 8.06
C ASP A 77 -8.67 8.11 7.17
N ILE A 78 -8.07 8.67 6.14
CA ILE A 78 -8.74 9.53 5.16
C ILE A 78 -9.84 8.75 4.42
N GLU A 79 -9.55 7.54 3.99
CA GLU A 79 -10.50 6.67 3.30
C GLU A 79 -11.70 6.30 4.19
N ASP A 80 -11.45 6.00 5.46
CA ASP A 80 -12.52 5.73 6.41
C ASP A 80 -13.38 6.97 6.64
N HIS A 81 -12.74 8.13 6.79
CA HIS A 81 -13.44 9.38 7.05
C HIS A 81 -14.31 9.82 5.86
N ILE A 82 -13.78 9.76 4.63
CA ILE A 82 -14.56 10.17 3.47
C ILE A 82 -15.75 9.25 3.23
N ARG A 83 -15.61 7.95 3.52
CA ARG A 83 -16.72 7.00 3.44
C ARG A 83 -17.78 7.23 4.52
N ASP A 84 -17.36 7.65 5.69
CA ASP A 84 -18.28 8.03 6.75
C ASP A 84 -19.09 9.27 6.36
N LEU A 85 -18.44 10.28 5.82
CA LEU A 85 -19.12 11.47 5.30
C LEU A 85 -20.09 11.14 4.16
N GLU A 86 -19.72 10.21 3.28
CA GLU A 86 -20.60 9.72 2.22
C GLU A 86 -21.85 9.04 2.79
N ARG A 87 -21.70 8.17 3.80
CA ARG A 87 -22.84 7.52 4.46
C ARG A 87 -23.78 8.53 5.09
N LYS A 88 -23.25 9.60 5.66
CA LYS A 88 -24.01 10.69 6.29
C LYS A 88 -24.56 11.69 5.28
N LYS A 89 -24.19 11.58 4.01
CA LYS A 89 -24.53 12.56 2.95
C LYS A 89 -24.05 13.97 3.29
N ASP A 90 -22.93 14.07 4.01
CA ASP A 90 -22.28 15.33 4.36
C ASP A 90 -21.23 15.65 3.30
N PHE A 91 -21.58 16.55 2.39
CA PHE A 91 -20.72 16.96 1.27
C PHE A 91 -20.22 18.41 1.43
N GLY A 92 -20.14 18.88 2.67
CA GLY A 92 -19.65 20.22 2.99
C GLY A 92 -18.14 20.33 2.98
N ASN A 93 -17.64 21.31 3.74
CA ASN A 93 -16.19 21.65 3.76
C ASN A 93 -15.32 20.48 4.23
N ASP A 94 -15.78 19.70 5.19
CA ASP A 94 -15.02 18.53 5.67
C ASP A 94 -14.87 17.49 4.55
N PHE A 95 -15.93 17.21 3.81
CA PHE A 95 -15.86 16.31 2.64
C PHE A 95 -14.87 16.84 1.61
N ILE A 96 -14.92 18.11 1.28
CA ILE A 96 -14.03 18.73 0.28
C ILE A 96 -12.58 18.63 0.73
N SER A 97 -12.26 18.99 1.96
CA SER A 97 -10.90 18.92 2.46
C SER A 97 -10.37 17.48 2.54
N THR A 98 -11.23 16.54 2.92
CA THR A 98 -10.90 15.12 2.98
C THR A 98 -10.65 14.55 1.58
N ALA A 99 -11.50 14.88 0.62
CA ALA A 99 -11.32 14.47 -0.78
C ALA A 99 -9.99 15.01 -1.35
N ARG A 100 -9.65 16.24 -1.05
CA ARG A 100 -8.36 16.84 -1.48
C ARG A 100 -7.18 16.12 -0.84
N ALA A 101 -7.29 15.72 0.41
CA ALA A 101 -6.24 14.99 1.11
C ALA A 101 -5.90 13.65 0.43
N VAL A 102 -6.86 13.01 -0.23
CA VAL A 102 -6.63 11.74 -0.95
C VAL A 102 -5.51 11.88 -1.97
N TYR A 103 -5.64 12.83 -2.90
CA TYR A 103 -4.63 12.96 -3.96
C TYR A 103 -3.32 13.59 -3.46
N VAL A 104 -3.38 14.49 -2.49
CA VAL A 104 -2.17 15.06 -1.88
C VAL A 104 -1.32 13.96 -1.22
N LYS A 105 -1.95 13.08 -0.43
CA LYS A 105 -1.25 11.97 0.22
C LYS A 105 -0.83 10.89 -0.76
N ASN A 106 -1.61 10.61 -1.80
CA ASN A 106 -1.21 9.68 -2.84
C ASN A 106 0.01 10.19 -3.63
N ASP A 107 0.12 11.48 -3.85
CA ASP A 107 1.31 12.08 -4.46
C ASP A 107 2.54 11.85 -3.58
N LYS A 108 2.41 12.08 -2.28
CA LYS A 108 3.49 11.81 -1.33
C LYS A 108 3.89 10.33 -1.30
N ARG A 109 2.91 9.45 -1.33
CA ARG A 109 3.13 8.01 -1.43
C ARG A 109 3.93 7.66 -2.69
N SER A 110 3.55 8.21 -3.84
CA SER A 110 4.25 7.99 -5.10
C SER A 110 5.70 8.48 -5.05
N GLU A 111 5.96 9.63 -4.45
CA GLU A 111 7.32 10.15 -4.26
C GLU A 111 8.17 9.20 -3.40
N LEU A 112 7.63 8.71 -2.30
CA LEU A 112 8.34 7.78 -1.41
C LEU A 112 8.64 6.44 -2.11
N LYS A 113 7.70 5.91 -2.87
CA LYS A 113 7.91 4.71 -3.68
C LYS A 113 9.05 4.92 -4.69
N ARG A 114 9.06 6.08 -5.34
CA ARG A 114 10.12 6.44 -6.29
C ARG A 114 11.48 6.58 -5.59
N GLU A 115 11.55 7.20 -4.43
CA GLU A 115 12.78 7.30 -3.66
C GLU A 115 13.34 5.92 -3.28
N ILE A 116 12.48 4.98 -2.92
CA ILE A 116 12.87 3.59 -2.66
C ILE A 116 13.44 2.95 -3.94
N ASN A 117 12.77 3.12 -5.07
CA ASN A 117 13.23 2.59 -6.34
C ASN A 117 14.63 3.10 -6.70
N ILE A 118 14.86 4.39 -6.52
CA ILE A 118 16.15 5.01 -6.83
C ILE A 118 17.22 4.56 -5.84
N LYS A 119 16.94 4.62 -4.55
CA LYS A 119 17.90 4.22 -3.49
C LYS A 119 18.33 2.77 -3.62
N THR A 120 17.43 1.89 -4.03
CA THR A 120 17.68 0.44 -4.10
C THR A 120 18.02 -0.05 -5.49
N SER A 121 18.18 0.84 -6.46
CA SER A 121 18.46 0.48 -7.87
C SER A 121 17.45 -0.52 -8.42
N SER A 122 16.17 -0.22 -8.24
CA SER A 122 15.07 -1.08 -8.72
C SER A 122 15.18 -1.31 -10.23
N GLY A 123 14.96 -2.55 -10.65
CA GLY A 123 14.93 -2.90 -12.06
C GLY A 123 13.79 -2.25 -12.83
N LEU A 124 12.68 -1.97 -12.14
CA LEU A 124 11.54 -1.24 -12.66
C LEU A 124 11.33 0.04 -11.85
N ILE A 125 10.96 1.12 -12.52
CA ILE A 125 10.63 2.40 -11.90
C ILE A 125 9.27 2.83 -12.43
N GLU A 126 8.27 2.90 -11.55
CA GLU A 126 6.94 3.37 -11.89
C GLU A 126 6.94 4.86 -12.18
N GLU A 127 6.30 5.27 -13.26
CA GLU A 127 6.18 6.67 -13.65
C GLU A 127 4.74 7.16 -13.47
N LYS A 128 4.60 8.44 -13.15
CA LYS A 128 3.33 9.15 -13.05
C LYS A 128 3.35 10.37 -13.97
N SER A 129 2.20 10.70 -14.52
CA SER A 129 2.08 11.82 -15.47
C SER A 129 0.95 12.80 -15.10
N TYR A 130 0.61 12.89 -13.82
CA TYR A 130 -0.36 13.87 -13.37
C TYR A 130 0.19 15.29 -13.49
N GLU A 131 -0.64 16.20 -13.99
CA GLU A 131 -0.31 17.60 -13.98
C GLU A 131 -0.25 18.15 -12.54
N LYS A 132 0.63 19.11 -12.32
CA LYS A 132 0.72 19.79 -11.02
C LYS A 132 -0.51 20.67 -10.79
N TYR A 133 -0.95 20.70 -9.57
CA TYR A 133 -2.05 21.55 -9.12
C TYR A 133 -1.56 22.69 -8.23
#